data_cd44776fda934f90a6ae4f2d776a6de3
#
_entry.id   cd44776fda934f90a6ae4f2d776a6de3
#
_cell.length_a   1.000
_cell.length_b   1.000
_cell.length_c   1.000
_cell.angle_alpha   90.00
_cell.angle_beta   90.00
_cell.angle_gamma   90.00
#
_symmetry.space_group_name_H-M   'P 1'
#
loop_
_entity.id
_entity.type
_entity.pdbx_description
1 polymer ?
#
loop_
_entity_poly.entity_id
_entity_poly.type
_entity_poly.pdbx_seq_one_letter_code
_entity_poly.pdbx_strand_id
1 'polypeptide(L)'
;MEQLIFSSAISQSGFTNASTSASNDKDSSTIIREILQNSYDSAINEANRDTAKVKFIIDYIDKNQIPGILEYEQALEAIKKEDLSKKEQEQDILNVIEEQLKSEKIPILYIVDNGIGFNQKKLVAILSDGISDKDNPNDSGGSYGNGHFSAFNISDLRYVLYGGKFEDNSKLCSGQALLRTHKQNGNLKLGTGFLLTKESSIEVENDIFYKNENIPNIIDNQLNLIEESGAVVGIVGFNFFNNEKDIEKVTNLISSSIIRNFYVAIHENDLEVEIITQDNTININNETLNDIFKKTQNEKSSPNYNTAKRFYDMLNYGKKQTITTKEGEVKIYYQLSNNDTKLALCRNGMWIDKSIPSPLNKGNFPSNKAFNALILAQKRTNFSTLIRRAEGNLHNNIRLNRFSNDKGGKDKREKLSISLKEIKEFLSNIIEKNDNDSFDYDIPDLSISMVGDTKSKQQNKRKSTQTKKIPKRKKIVIDSDIPPSEKGKGKKNKSNTKLRVGNQFEVGKFSSFHNTKKQEAKLRFATDKNASNLLLCLRLEDGTDPTCDSVGITPRLKIKKALNNDIECKIIHDDTIDIGKVDKNTLINLNIEYDTNIKGDYIIDYEFLNSASKDKK
;
A
#
# COMPACT_ATOMS: atom_id res chain seq x y z
N MET A 1 24.68 -29.31 14.95
CA MET A 1 23.25 -29.09 14.78
C MET A 1 23.00 -27.59 14.92
N GLU A 2 22.17 -27.06 14.08
CA GLU A 2 21.76 -25.66 14.10
C GLU A 2 20.89 -25.40 15.33
N GLN A 3 21.08 -24.27 16.00
CA GLN A 3 20.42 -23.97 17.27
C GLN A 3 19.57 -22.71 17.16
N LEU A 4 18.33 -22.81 17.63
CA LEU A 4 17.45 -21.65 17.84
C LEU A 4 17.57 -21.22 19.31
N ILE A 5 18.14 -20.04 19.53
CA ILE A 5 18.51 -19.54 20.85
C ILE A 5 17.45 -18.56 21.36
N PHE A 6 16.87 -18.86 22.52
CA PHE A 6 15.97 -17.99 23.27
C PHE A 6 16.71 -17.41 24.49
N SER A 7 17.04 -16.13 24.44
CA SER A 7 17.76 -15.46 25.53
C SER A 7 16.89 -15.23 26.76
N SER A 8 17.52 -14.92 27.90
CA SER A 8 16.81 -14.64 29.15
C SER A 8 15.95 -13.37 29.05
N ALA A 9 14.74 -13.41 29.60
CA ALA A 9 13.81 -12.31 29.63
C ALA A 9 13.64 -11.73 31.03
N ILE A 10 13.39 -10.41 31.12
CA ILE A 10 13.04 -9.70 32.35
C ILE A 10 11.56 -9.30 32.39
N SER A 11 10.86 -9.41 31.26
CA SER A 11 9.44 -9.07 31.11
C SER A 11 8.72 -10.10 30.24
N GLN A 12 7.40 -10.17 30.35
CA GLN A 12 6.59 -11.06 29.51
C GLN A 12 6.10 -10.35 28.25
N SER A 13 6.11 -11.07 27.13
CA SER A 13 5.50 -10.67 25.85
C SER A 13 4.61 -11.80 25.33
N GLY A 14 3.52 -11.46 24.63
CA GLY A 14 2.69 -12.41 23.90
C GLY A 14 3.30 -12.79 22.55
N PHE A 15 2.54 -13.58 21.76
CA PHE A 15 2.89 -13.90 20.38
C PHE A 15 2.90 -12.68 19.46
N THR A 16 2.15 -11.64 19.81
CA THR A 16 2.00 -10.43 19.00
C THR A 16 2.74 -9.28 19.67
N ASN A 17 3.73 -8.72 19.01
CA ASN A 17 4.39 -7.47 19.38
C ASN A 17 3.85 -6.29 18.55
N ALA A 18 4.26 -5.06 18.87
CA ALA A 18 3.80 -3.86 18.17
C ALA A 18 4.14 -3.89 16.66
N SER A 19 5.28 -4.47 16.30
CA SER A 19 5.76 -4.54 14.92
C SER A 19 4.97 -5.54 14.06
N THR A 20 4.63 -6.71 14.61
CA THR A 20 3.76 -7.70 13.94
C THR A 20 2.32 -7.24 13.90
N SER A 21 1.82 -6.57 14.95
CA SER A 21 0.46 -6.02 14.97
C SER A 21 0.22 -4.98 13.87
N ALA A 22 1.21 -4.14 13.60
CA ALA A 22 1.14 -3.14 12.53
C ALA A 22 1.07 -3.76 11.12
N SER A 23 1.38 -5.04 11.00
CA SER A 23 1.38 -5.80 9.74
C SER A 23 0.19 -6.75 9.60
N ASN A 24 -0.58 -7.01 10.68
CA ASN A 24 -1.68 -8.00 10.67
C ASN A 24 -2.86 -7.60 9.77
N ASP A 25 -3.04 -6.30 9.50
CA ASP A 25 -4.13 -5.80 8.65
C ASP A 25 -3.75 -5.70 7.17
N LYS A 26 -2.54 -6.17 6.79
CA LYS A 26 -2.09 -6.13 5.40
C LYS A 26 -2.71 -7.29 4.62
N ASP A 27 -3.28 -6.97 3.45
CA ASP A 27 -3.69 -7.98 2.50
C ASP A 27 -2.48 -8.70 1.86
N SER A 28 -2.72 -9.86 1.29
CA SER A 28 -1.68 -10.68 0.66
C SER A 28 -0.94 -9.93 -0.46
N SER A 29 -1.65 -9.10 -1.21
CA SER A 29 -1.06 -8.28 -2.29
C SER A 29 -0.10 -7.23 -1.74
N THR A 30 -0.41 -6.63 -0.60
CA THR A 30 0.47 -5.67 0.08
C THR A 30 1.73 -6.36 0.61
N ILE A 31 1.59 -7.57 1.17
CA ILE A 31 2.73 -8.36 1.65
C ILE A 31 3.67 -8.73 0.50
N ILE A 32 3.14 -9.25 -0.61
CA ILE A 32 3.92 -9.60 -1.80
C ILE A 32 4.63 -8.35 -2.36
N ARG A 33 3.93 -7.22 -2.43
CA ARG A 33 4.51 -5.96 -2.89
C ARG A 33 5.68 -5.51 -2.03
N GLU A 34 5.56 -5.57 -0.70
CA GLU A 34 6.65 -5.17 0.21
C GLU A 34 7.86 -6.09 0.11
N ILE A 35 7.63 -7.40 0.04
CA ILE A 35 8.71 -8.38 -0.15
C ILE A 35 9.44 -8.09 -1.46
N LEU A 36 8.69 -7.99 -2.57
CA LEU A 36 9.27 -7.76 -3.89
C LEU A 36 9.97 -6.39 -3.98
N GLN A 37 9.42 -5.36 -3.33
CA GLN A 37 10.05 -4.04 -3.28
C GLN A 37 11.42 -4.08 -2.59
N ASN A 38 11.55 -4.82 -1.49
CA ASN A 38 12.83 -4.95 -0.79
C ASN A 38 13.88 -5.61 -1.68
N SER A 39 13.52 -6.69 -2.37
CA SER A 39 14.40 -7.38 -3.33
C SER A 39 14.75 -6.49 -4.52
N TYR A 40 13.77 -5.78 -5.09
CA TYR A 40 13.97 -4.85 -6.19
C TYR A 40 14.90 -3.68 -5.80
N ASP A 41 14.64 -3.05 -4.66
CA ASP A 41 15.47 -1.95 -4.16
C ASP A 41 16.91 -2.42 -3.86
N SER A 42 17.09 -3.63 -3.31
CA SER A 42 18.41 -4.23 -3.08
C SER A 42 19.18 -4.46 -4.39
N ALA A 43 18.52 -4.98 -5.42
CA ALA A 43 19.16 -5.25 -6.71
C ALA A 43 19.48 -3.95 -7.48
N ILE A 44 18.50 -3.06 -7.64
CA ILE A 44 18.63 -1.88 -8.49
C ILE A 44 19.40 -0.74 -7.82
N ASN A 45 19.11 -0.46 -6.54
CA ASN A 45 19.65 0.73 -5.87
C ASN A 45 20.94 0.43 -5.07
N GLU A 46 21.09 -0.79 -4.54
CA GLU A 46 22.24 -1.15 -3.71
C GLU A 46 23.29 -1.96 -4.49
N ALA A 47 22.89 -3.03 -5.18
CA ALA A 47 23.80 -3.83 -6.02
C ALA A 47 24.06 -3.21 -7.40
N ASN A 48 23.32 -2.15 -7.75
CA ASN A 48 23.44 -1.44 -9.04
C ASN A 48 23.25 -2.36 -10.26
N ARG A 49 22.39 -3.37 -10.16
CA ARG A 49 22.06 -4.27 -11.26
C ARG A 49 21.23 -3.55 -12.32
N ASP A 50 21.37 -3.94 -13.57
CA ASP A 50 20.51 -3.46 -14.66
C ASP A 50 19.10 -4.00 -14.51
N THR A 51 18.96 -5.26 -14.11
CA THR A 51 17.69 -5.97 -13.92
C THR A 51 17.67 -6.66 -12.56
N ALA A 52 16.63 -6.41 -11.78
CA ALA A 52 16.32 -7.18 -10.59
C ALA A 52 15.72 -8.53 -11.00
N LYS A 53 16.33 -9.63 -10.57
CA LYS A 53 15.83 -10.99 -10.78
C LYS A 53 15.37 -11.57 -9.46
N VAL A 54 14.10 -11.94 -9.38
CA VAL A 54 13.51 -12.43 -8.14
C VAL A 54 12.77 -13.73 -8.39
N LYS A 55 13.01 -14.75 -7.55
CA LYS A 55 12.30 -16.04 -7.60
C LYS A 55 11.43 -16.19 -6.36
N PHE A 56 10.17 -16.54 -6.56
CA PHE A 56 9.27 -17.03 -5.52
C PHE A 56 9.18 -18.55 -5.68
N ILE A 57 9.74 -19.30 -4.73
CA ILE A 57 9.79 -20.76 -4.79
C ILE A 57 8.92 -21.33 -3.69
N ILE A 58 7.83 -22.00 -4.05
CA ILE A 58 6.93 -22.69 -3.11
C ILE A 58 7.33 -24.16 -3.09
N ASP A 59 7.77 -24.63 -1.93
CA ASP A 59 8.26 -25.97 -1.72
C ASP A 59 7.80 -26.55 -0.38
N TYR A 60 8.13 -27.82 -0.14
CA TYR A 60 7.88 -28.53 1.11
C TYR A 60 9.19 -29.12 1.63
N ILE A 61 9.47 -28.91 2.91
CA ILE A 61 10.64 -29.44 3.60
C ILE A 61 10.24 -30.46 4.66
N ASP A 62 11.09 -31.42 4.97
CA ASP A 62 10.87 -32.29 6.11
C ASP A 62 11.01 -31.49 7.40
N LYS A 63 10.10 -31.71 8.34
CA LYS A 63 10.09 -30.99 9.63
C LYS A 63 11.44 -31.03 10.34
N ASN A 64 12.10 -32.18 10.31
CA ASN A 64 13.42 -32.35 10.93
C ASN A 64 14.58 -31.61 10.23
N GLN A 65 14.36 -31.06 9.04
CA GLN A 65 15.32 -30.22 8.31
C GLN A 65 15.20 -28.74 8.68
N ILE A 66 14.16 -28.35 9.45
CA ILE A 66 14.01 -26.98 9.93
C ILE A 66 15.11 -26.69 10.97
N PRO A 67 15.98 -25.69 10.74
CA PRO A 67 17.07 -25.36 11.67
C PRO A 67 16.50 -24.97 13.04
N GLY A 68 17.02 -25.59 14.11
CA GLY A 68 16.59 -25.30 15.48
C GLY A 68 15.17 -25.77 15.82
N ILE A 69 14.63 -26.73 15.08
CA ILE A 69 13.26 -27.25 15.33
C ILE A 69 13.11 -27.86 16.73
N LEU A 70 14.16 -28.48 17.26
CA LEU A 70 14.11 -29.08 18.60
C LEU A 70 13.92 -28.02 19.68
N GLU A 71 14.67 -26.93 19.64
CA GLU A 71 14.54 -25.81 20.58
C GLU A 71 13.20 -25.10 20.39
N TYR A 72 12.71 -25.00 19.16
CA TYR A 72 11.39 -24.46 18.84
C TYR A 72 10.28 -25.29 19.49
N GLU A 73 10.28 -26.63 19.33
CA GLU A 73 9.31 -27.53 19.95
C GLU A 73 9.40 -27.50 21.48
N GLN A 74 10.63 -27.44 22.05
CA GLN A 74 10.80 -27.28 23.50
C GLN A 74 10.19 -25.99 24.03
N ALA A 75 10.35 -24.88 23.30
CA ALA A 75 9.72 -23.60 23.65
C ALA A 75 8.19 -23.70 23.61
N LEU A 76 7.62 -24.35 22.59
CA LEU A 76 6.18 -24.58 22.49
C LEU A 76 5.66 -25.44 23.64
N GLU A 77 6.35 -26.52 24.00
CA GLU A 77 5.95 -27.35 25.15
C GLU A 77 6.01 -26.57 26.48
N ALA A 78 6.90 -25.63 26.61
CA ALA A 78 6.95 -24.72 27.74
C ALA A 78 5.78 -23.72 27.74
N ILE A 79 5.39 -23.21 26.57
CA ILE A 79 4.24 -22.31 26.38
C ILE A 79 2.92 -23.01 26.72
N LYS A 80 2.72 -24.26 26.28
CA LYS A 80 1.53 -25.07 26.55
C LYS A 80 1.25 -25.28 28.03
N LYS A 81 2.29 -25.29 28.86
CA LYS A 81 2.15 -25.41 30.31
C LYS A 81 1.59 -24.16 30.99
N GLU A 82 1.51 -23.05 30.26
CA GLU A 82 0.91 -21.82 30.73
C GLU A 82 -0.61 -21.80 30.48
N ASP A 83 -1.38 -21.25 31.42
CA ASP A 83 -2.83 -21.09 31.25
C ASP A 83 -3.11 -19.92 30.27
N LEU A 84 -3.50 -20.24 29.04
CA LEU A 84 -3.91 -19.30 28.01
C LEU A 84 -5.43 -19.18 27.87
N SER A 85 -6.22 -19.84 28.71
CA SER A 85 -7.69 -19.91 28.59
C SER A 85 -8.39 -18.55 28.58
N LYS A 86 -7.74 -17.50 29.11
CA LYS A 86 -8.24 -16.11 29.11
C LYS A 86 -7.67 -15.26 27.98
N LYS A 87 -6.90 -15.86 27.04
CA LYS A 87 -6.18 -15.16 25.96
C LYS A 87 -6.52 -15.84 24.62
N GLU A 88 -7.76 -15.74 24.19
CA GLU A 88 -8.30 -16.42 23.00
C GLU A 88 -7.40 -16.28 21.76
N GLN A 89 -6.95 -15.07 21.46
CA GLN A 89 -6.07 -14.82 20.30
C GLN A 89 -4.71 -15.54 20.40
N GLU A 90 -4.12 -15.63 21.60
CA GLU A 90 -2.85 -16.34 21.79
C GLU A 90 -3.05 -17.85 21.68
N GLN A 91 -4.19 -18.35 22.17
CA GLN A 91 -4.56 -19.76 22.03
C GLN A 91 -4.79 -20.13 20.55
N ASP A 92 -5.43 -19.27 19.78
CA ASP A 92 -5.65 -19.50 18.35
C ASP A 92 -4.31 -19.58 17.59
N ILE A 93 -3.36 -18.69 17.88
CA ILE A 93 -2.02 -18.75 17.28
C ILE A 93 -1.32 -20.06 17.66
N LEU A 94 -1.37 -20.45 18.94
CA LEU A 94 -0.78 -21.70 19.39
C LEU A 94 -1.38 -22.92 18.67
N ASN A 95 -2.70 -22.96 18.53
CA ASN A 95 -3.42 -24.04 17.83
C ASN A 95 -2.98 -24.14 16.36
N VAL A 96 -2.79 -23.01 15.68
CA VAL A 96 -2.31 -22.97 14.28
C VAL A 96 -0.90 -23.54 14.17
N ILE A 97 0.02 -23.12 15.06
CA ILE A 97 1.38 -23.65 15.12
C ILE A 97 1.38 -25.17 15.35
N GLU A 98 0.60 -25.63 16.31
CA GLU A 98 0.50 -27.07 16.64
C GLU A 98 -0.06 -27.89 15.46
N GLU A 99 -1.07 -27.37 14.79
CA GLU A 99 -1.65 -28.06 13.63
C GLU A 99 -0.62 -28.19 12.51
N GLN A 100 0.14 -27.11 12.25
CA GLN A 100 1.19 -27.12 11.23
C GLN A 100 2.29 -28.14 11.56
N LEU A 101 2.70 -28.27 12.82
CA LEU A 101 3.75 -29.18 13.25
C LEU A 101 3.33 -30.67 13.30
N LYS A 102 2.05 -31.01 13.16
CA LYS A 102 1.59 -32.40 13.00
C LYS A 102 2.01 -32.98 11.66
N SER A 103 2.22 -32.14 10.66
CA SER A 103 2.69 -32.57 9.33
C SER A 103 4.18 -32.87 9.34
N GLU A 104 4.59 -33.95 8.70
CA GLU A 104 6.01 -34.24 8.47
C GLU A 104 6.61 -33.35 7.38
N LYS A 105 5.77 -32.90 6.43
CA LYS A 105 6.15 -31.96 5.37
C LYS A 105 5.60 -30.58 5.68
N ILE A 106 6.49 -29.64 5.84
CA ILE A 106 6.18 -28.24 6.16
C ILE A 106 6.32 -27.39 4.90
N PRO A 107 5.29 -26.63 4.52
CA PRO A 107 5.38 -25.71 3.38
C PRO A 107 6.36 -24.58 3.69
N ILE A 108 7.14 -24.19 2.68
CA ILE A 108 8.05 -23.06 2.76
C ILE A 108 7.96 -22.22 1.50
N LEU A 109 8.01 -20.90 1.66
CA LEU A 109 8.14 -19.96 0.55
C LEU A 109 9.54 -19.35 0.61
N TYR A 110 10.35 -19.58 -0.41
CA TYR A 110 11.60 -18.87 -0.58
C TYR A 110 11.43 -17.70 -1.53
N ILE A 111 12.04 -16.59 -1.16
CA ILE A 111 12.25 -15.43 -2.04
C ILE A 111 13.76 -15.32 -2.24
N VAL A 112 14.20 -15.46 -3.50
CA VAL A 112 15.61 -15.41 -3.89
C VAL A 112 15.80 -14.22 -4.81
N ASP A 113 16.76 -13.36 -4.53
CA ASP A 113 17.06 -12.19 -5.36
C ASP A 113 18.55 -12.07 -5.72
N ASN A 114 18.86 -11.20 -6.69
CA ASN A 114 20.22 -10.88 -7.13
C ASN A 114 20.74 -9.53 -6.57
N GLY A 115 20.30 -9.16 -5.37
CA GLY A 115 20.76 -7.96 -4.68
C GLY A 115 22.14 -8.10 -4.04
N ILE A 116 22.42 -7.30 -3.01
CA ILE A 116 23.73 -7.33 -2.31
C ILE A 116 23.85 -8.42 -1.25
N GLY A 117 22.78 -9.18 -0.98
CA GLY A 117 22.74 -10.17 0.09
C GLY A 117 22.53 -9.57 1.49
N PHE A 118 22.30 -10.44 2.46
CA PHE A 118 22.22 -10.06 3.88
C PHE A 118 23.61 -10.16 4.50
N ASN A 119 24.35 -9.06 4.44
CA ASN A 119 25.60 -8.95 5.19
C ASN A 119 25.32 -8.89 6.70
N GLN A 120 26.36 -8.98 7.51
CA GLN A 120 26.25 -8.98 8.95
C GLN A 120 25.49 -7.76 9.50
N LYS A 121 25.78 -6.55 9.00
CA LYS A 121 25.14 -5.32 9.42
C LYS A 121 23.63 -5.34 9.12
N LYS A 122 23.24 -5.86 7.95
CA LYS A 122 21.83 -6.06 7.58
C LYS A 122 21.16 -7.14 8.44
N LEU A 123 21.84 -8.26 8.73
CA LEU A 123 21.28 -9.28 9.62
C LEU A 123 21.04 -8.72 11.02
N VAL A 124 22.00 -7.98 11.58
CA VAL A 124 21.82 -7.30 12.87
C VAL A 124 20.60 -6.38 12.84
N ALA A 125 20.44 -5.58 11.80
CA ALA A 125 19.31 -4.66 11.66
C ALA A 125 17.96 -5.39 11.54
N ILE A 126 17.90 -6.50 10.78
CA ILE A 126 16.68 -7.29 10.59
C ILE A 126 16.29 -8.04 11.88
N LEU A 127 17.27 -8.56 12.62
CA LEU A 127 17.02 -9.31 13.84
C LEU A 127 16.76 -8.41 15.05
N SER A 128 16.96 -7.09 14.92
CA SER A 128 16.76 -6.10 15.97
C SER A 128 15.52 -5.25 15.69
N ASP A 129 14.65 -5.08 16.68
CA ASP A 129 13.46 -4.25 16.56
C ASP A 129 13.82 -2.76 16.43
N GLY A 130 13.34 -2.13 15.37
CA GLY A 130 13.44 -0.68 15.18
C GLY A 130 14.82 -0.13 14.80
N ILE A 131 15.80 -0.99 14.54
CA ILE A 131 17.13 -0.60 14.07
C ILE A 131 17.14 -0.63 12.53
N SER A 132 17.70 0.41 11.93
CA SER A 132 17.94 0.48 10.48
C SER A 132 19.44 0.53 10.23
N ASP A 133 19.96 -0.27 9.30
CA ASP A 133 21.40 -0.30 8.95
C ASP A 133 21.82 0.87 8.05
N LYS A 134 20.90 1.79 7.75
CA LYS A 134 21.12 2.86 6.78
C LYS A 134 21.86 4.03 7.43
N ASP A 135 23.15 4.13 7.15
CA ASP A 135 24.04 5.20 7.65
C ASP A 135 23.64 6.58 7.11
N ASN A 136 22.89 6.65 6.00
CA ASN A 136 22.47 7.89 5.38
C ASN A 136 20.97 8.11 5.54
N PRO A 137 20.51 9.09 6.33
CA PRO A 137 19.09 9.42 6.46
C PRO A 137 18.45 9.79 5.12
N ASN A 138 19.24 10.10 4.09
CA ASN A 138 18.76 10.43 2.76
C ASN A 138 18.43 9.19 1.91
N ASP A 139 19.03 8.03 2.19
CA ASP A 139 18.80 6.77 1.48
C ASP A 139 17.74 5.88 2.15
N SER A 140 17.34 6.22 3.38
CA SER A 140 16.38 5.44 4.15
C SER A 140 14.95 5.60 3.64
N GLY A 141 14.56 4.78 2.72
CA GLY A 141 13.18 4.75 2.21
C GLY A 141 12.42 3.50 2.65
N GLY A 142 13.00 2.68 3.47
CA GLY A 142 12.27 1.66 4.20
C GLY A 142 11.65 2.31 5.44
N SER A 143 10.35 2.14 5.64
CA SER A 143 9.64 2.54 6.83
C SER A 143 10.25 1.85 8.05
N TYR A 144 11.01 2.55 8.84
CA TYR A 144 11.39 2.20 10.23
C TYR A 144 11.75 0.72 10.51
N GLY A 145 12.31 -0.03 9.56
CA GLY A 145 12.68 -1.44 9.75
C GLY A 145 11.49 -2.42 9.87
N ASN A 146 10.24 -1.98 9.77
CA ASN A 146 9.06 -2.82 10.03
C ASN A 146 8.58 -3.63 8.82
N GLY A 147 9.08 -3.38 7.61
CA GLY A 147 8.65 -4.09 6.39
C GLY A 147 8.95 -5.59 6.41
N HIS A 148 10.06 -6.00 7.03
CA HIS A 148 10.45 -7.42 7.11
C HIS A 148 9.51 -8.25 8.00
N PHE A 149 8.80 -7.64 8.96
CA PHE A 149 7.81 -8.34 9.78
C PHE A 149 6.59 -8.82 8.99
N SER A 150 6.39 -8.32 7.77
CA SER A 150 5.31 -8.79 6.89
C SER A 150 5.44 -10.29 6.53
N ALA A 151 6.67 -10.82 6.49
CA ALA A 151 6.94 -12.23 6.24
C ALA A 151 6.39 -13.15 7.35
N PHE A 152 6.38 -12.69 8.61
CA PHE A 152 5.86 -13.49 9.72
C PHE A 152 4.33 -13.66 9.68
N ASN A 153 3.61 -12.76 9.00
CA ASN A 153 2.15 -12.84 8.90
C ASN A 153 1.66 -13.91 7.93
N ILE A 154 2.54 -14.38 7.05
CA ILE A 154 2.27 -15.47 6.11
C ILE A 154 3.02 -16.75 6.49
N SER A 155 3.50 -16.84 7.74
CA SER A 155 4.13 -18.01 8.34
C SER A 155 3.30 -18.49 9.51
N ASP A 156 2.70 -19.66 9.40
CA ASP A 156 1.98 -20.30 10.52
C ASP A 156 2.93 -20.70 11.66
N LEU A 157 4.19 -20.99 11.34
CA LEU A 157 5.23 -21.22 12.36
C LEU A 157 5.87 -19.92 12.86
N ARG A 158 5.54 -18.75 12.29
CA ARG A 158 6.13 -17.46 12.64
C ARG A 158 7.65 -17.50 12.66
N TYR A 159 8.23 -18.22 11.69
CA TYR A 159 9.65 -18.46 11.57
C TYR A 159 10.15 -18.10 10.18
N VAL A 160 11.13 -17.19 10.14
CA VAL A 160 11.73 -16.68 8.90
C VAL A 160 13.24 -16.86 8.95
N LEU A 161 13.80 -17.36 7.87
CA LEU A 161 15.22 -17.57 7.63
C LEU A 161 15.76 -16.51 6.67
N TYR A 162 16.99 -16.07 6.88
CA TYR A 162 17.65 -15.05 6.07
C TYR A 162 19.03 -15.56 5.65
N GLY A 163 19.32 -15.56 4.34
CA GLY A 163 20.59 -15.95 3.78
C GLY A 163 21.14 -14.89 2.82
N GLY A 164 22.44 -14.68 2.84
CA GLY A 164 23.15 -13.81 1.91
C GLY A 164 24.31 -14.54 1.24
N LYS A 165 24.47 -14.35 -0.07
CA LYS A 165 25.65 -14.73 -0.85
C LYS A 165 26.31 -13.46 -1.38
N PHE A 166 27.64 -13.41 -1.35
CA PHE A 166 28.45 -12.27 -1.74
C PHE A 166 29.29 -12.58 -2.98
N GLU A 167 29.84 -11.56 -3.61
CA GLU A 167 30.62 -11.68 -4.86
C GLU A 167 31.87 -12.56 -4.69
N ASP A 168 32.44 -12.63 -3.49
CA ASP A 168 33.57 -13.54 -3.16
C ASP A 168 33.12 -14.98 -2.89
N ASN A 169 31.85 -15.31 -3.17
CA ASN A 169 31.18 -16.57 -2.86
C ASN A 169 31.05 -16.91 -1.38
N SER A 170 31.45 -16.02 -0.48
CA SER A 170 31.15 -16.20 0.94
C SER A 170 29.65 -16.10 1.20
N LYS A 171 29.18 -16.80 2.21
CA LYS A 171 27.77 -16.90 2.55
C LYS A 171 27.55 -16.66 4.03
N LEU A 172 26.39 -16.11 4.36
CA LEU A 172 25.97 -15.80 5.72
C LEU A 172 24.48 -16.18 5.90
N CYS A 173 24.13 -16.72 7.08
CA CYS A 173 22.75 -17.10 7.36
C CYS A 173 22.40 -16.88 8.84
N SER A 174 21.15 -16.52 9.06
CA SER A 174 20.49 -16.48 10.36
C SER A 174 18.98 -16.71 10.20
N GLY A 175 18.24 -16.63 11.29
CA GLY A 175 16.79 -16.72 11.28
C GLY A 175 16.17 -16.20 12.56
N GLN A 176 14.87 -15.97 12.53
CA GLN A 176 14.11 -15.46 13.66
C GLN A 176 12.79 -16.17 13.78
N ALA A 177 12.46 -16.67 14.98
CA ALA A 177 11.14 -17.19 15.32
C ALA A 177 10.47 -16.25 16.32
N LEU A 178 9.17 -15.97 16.13
CA LEU A 178 8.40 -15.08 16.98
C LEU A 178 7.34 -15.87 17.74
N LEU A 179 7.69 -16.36 18.93
CA LEU A 179 6.79 -17.01 19.87
C LEU A 179 6.37 -16.03 20.99
N ARG A 180 5.93 -16.55 22.10
CA ARG A 180 5.72 -15.78 23.33
C ARG A 180 6.79 -16.08 24.36
N THR A 181 6.95 -15.19 25.33
CA THR A 181 7.79 -15.41 26.51
C THR A 181 7.31 -16.65 27.26
N HIS A 182 8.25 -17.53 27.64
CA HIS A 182 7.96 -18.82 28.28
C HIS A 182 8.98 -19.14 29.36
N LYS A 183 8.64 -20.12 30.22
CA LYS A 183 9.54 -20.62 31.26
C LYS A 183 10.21 -21.91 30.82
N GLN A 184 11.54 -21.90 30.72
CA GLN A 184 12.34 -23.07 30.43
C GLN A 184 13.39 -23.27 31.52
N ASN A 185 13.42 -24.46 32.14
CA ASN A 185 14.33 -24.80 33.23
C ASN A 185 14.30 -23.78 34.39
N GLY A 186 13.12 -23.26 34.76
CA GLY A 186 12.94 -22.27 35.82
C GLY A 186 13.26 -20.83 35.45
N ASN A 187 13.85 -20.58 34.29
CA ASN A 187 14.23 -19.25 33.81
C ASN A 187 13.19 -18.73 32.82
N LEU A 188 12.89 -17.43 32.87
CA LEU A 188 12.06 -16.77 31.87
C LEU A 188 12.89 -16.53 30.61
N LYS A 189 12.41 -17.00 29.45
CA LYS A 189 13.01 -16.86 28.13
C LYS A 189 12.20 -15.90 27.27
N LEU A 190 12.90 -15.12 26.40
CA LEU A 190 12.25 -14.27 25.41
C LEU A 190 11.38 -15.09 24.45
N GLY A 191 10.33 -14.49 23.93
CA GLY A 191 9.52 -15.10 22.89
C GLY A 191 10.19 -15.11 21.51
N THR A 192 11.17 -14.23 21.31
CA THR A 192 11.97 -14.20 20.08
C THR A 192 13.14 -15.16 20.19
N GLY A 193 13.19 -16.15 19.31
CA GLY A 193 14.31 -17.06 19.13
C GLY A 193 15.13 -16.67 17.90
N PHE A 194 16.45 -16.73 18.00
CA PHE A 194 17.37 -16.43 16.92
C PHE A 194 18.18 -17.66 16.51
N LEU A 195 18.31 -17.91 15.22
CA LEU A 195 19.16 -18.95 14.66
C LEU A 195 20.61 -18.48 14.67
N LEU A 196 21.36 -18.89 15.69
CA LEU A 196 22.73 -18.46 15.94
C LEU A 196 23.63 -19.65 16.27
N THR A 197 24.94 -19.51 16.09
CA THR A 197 25.95 -20.54 16.44
C THR A 197 26.21 -20.63 17.93
N LYS A 198 25.99 -19.55 18.67
CA LYS A 198 26.17 -19.46 20.13
C LYS A 198 25.30 -18.37 20.73
N GLU A 199 24.97 -18.46 22.02
CA GLU A 199 24.28 -17.41 22.75
C GLU A 199 25.25 -16.23 22.98
N SER A 200 24.99 -15.10 22.34
CA SER A 200 25.75 -13.86 22.50
C SER A 200 24.90 -12.66 22.11
N SER A 201 25.35 -11.45 22.46
CA SER A 201 24.70 -10.21 22.00
C SER A 201 24.96 -10.02 20.51
N ILE A 202 23.87 -9.84 19.76
CA ILE A 202 23.89 -9.60 18.30
C ILE A 202 24.71 -8.34 17.95
N GLU A 203 24.81 -7.38 18.87
CA GLU A 203 25.54 -6.12 18.65
C GLU A 203 27.06 -6.23 18.88
N VAL A 204 27.50 -7.20 19.67
CA VAL A 204 28.88 -7.22 20.20
C VAL A 204 29.78 -8.20 19.47
N GLU A 205 29.26 -9.31 18.97
CA GLU A 205 30.06 -10.36 18.36
C GLU A 205 29.69 -10.63 16.89
N ASN A 206 30.73 -10.52 16.06
CA ASN A 206 30.60 -10.71 14.60
C ASN A 206 30.54 -12.18 14.17
N ASP A 207 30.68 -13.14 15.08
CA ASP A 207 30.92 -14.56 14.78
C ASP A 207 29.82 -15.48 15.31
N ILE A 208 28.60 -14.94 15.36
CA ILE A 208 27.41 -15.66 15.84
C ILE A 208 26.52 -16.19 14.72
N PHE A 209 26.74 -15.75 13.48
CA PHE A 209 25.96 -16.18 12.32
C PHE A 209 26.57 -17.42 11.66
N TYR A 210 25.73 -18.25 11.05
CA TYR A 210 26.17 -19.38 10.25
C TYR A 210 26.86 -18.90 8.98
N LYS A 211 28.00 -19.50 8.62
CA LYS A 211 28.86 -19.10 7.50
C LYS A 211 29.22 -20.30 6.63
N ASN A 212 29.25 -20.05 5.32
CA ASN A 212 29.74 -21.00 4.30
C ASN A 212 29.17 -22.42 4.49
N GLU A 213 30.04 -23.42 4.65
CA GLU A 213 29.67 -24.83 4.80
C GLU A 213 28.84 -25.17 6.05
N ASN A 214 28.76 -24.27 7.01
CA ASN A 214 27.94 -24.44 8.21
C ASN A 214 26.49 -23.92 8.04
N ILE A 215 26.15 -23.36 6.88
CA ILE A 215 24.79 -22.89 6.59
C ILE A 215 23.85 -24.08 6.45
N PRO A 216 22.64 -24.04 7.05
CA PRO A 216 21.64 -25.08 6.89
C PRO A 216 21.33 -25.38 5.40
N ASN A 217 21.29 -26.65 5.03
CA ASN A 217 21.12 -27.07 3.63
C ASN A 217 19.88 -26.46 2.95
N ILE A 218 18.78 -26.27 3.69
CA ILE A 218 17.57 -25.69 3.13
C ILE A 218 17.75 -24.25 2.66
N ILE A 219 18.70 -23.50 3.22
CA ILE A 219 19.07 -22.16 2.77
C ILE A 219 20.25 -22.22 1.80
N ASP A 220 21.25 -23.05 2.05
CA ASP A 220 22.42 -23.16 1.19
C ASP A 220 22.04 -23.55 -0.25
N ASN A 221 21.10 -24.49 -0.41
CA ASN A 221 20.60 -24.88 -1.72
C ASN A 221 20.00 -23.68 -2.48
N GLN A 222 19.31 -22.77 -1.81
CA GLN A 222 18.74 -21.59 -2.44
C GLN A 222 19.82 -20.53 -2.74
N LEU A 223 20.80 -20.35 -1.85
CA LEU A 223 21.94 -19.46 -2.08
C LEU A 223 22.79 -19.90 -3.29
N ASN A 224 22.83 -21.21 -3.57
CA ASN A 224 23.51 -21.75 -4.75
C ASN A 224 22.81 -21.42 -6.08
N LEU A 225 21.53 -21.02 -6.07
CA LEU A 225 20.82 -20.52 -7.26
C LEU A 225 21.22 -19.09 -7.65
N ILE A 226 21.94 -18.40 -6.78
CA ILE A 226 22.41 -17.03 -6.99
C ILE A 226 23.77 -17.09 -7.70
N GLU A 227 23.89 -16.38 -8.82
CA GLU A 227 25.12 -16.39 -9.63
C GLU A 227 26.25 -15.61 -8.93
N GLU A 228 26.07 -14.32 -8.66
CA GLU A 228 27.09 -13.45 -8.10
C GLU A 228 26.83 -13.14 -6.63
N SER A 229 25.92 -12.22 -6.35
CA SER A 229 25.48 -11.88 -5.02
C SER A 229 23.96 -11.80 -4.94
N GLY A 230 23.40 -11.94 -3.74
CA GLY A 230 21.98 -11.87 -3.54
C GLY A 230 21.51 -12.36 -2.18
N ALA A 231 20.22 -12.34 -1.99
CA ALA A 231 19.57 -12.71 -0.74
C ALA A 231 18.59 -13.88 -0.90
N VAL A 232 18.40 -14.60 0.19
CA VAL A 232 17.34 -15.59 0.36
C VAL A 232 16.54 -15.25 1.61
N VAL A 233 15.22 -15.16 1.48
CA VAL A 233 14.28 -15.13 2.60
C VAL A 233 13.48 -16.42 2.55
N GLY A 234 13.55 -17.24 3.61
CA GLY A 234 12.79 -18.50 3.73
C GLY A 234 11.68 -18.36 4.76
N ILE A 235 10.42 -18.41 4.34
CA ILE A 235 9.24 -18.29 5.20
C ILE A 235 8.76 -19.69 5.54
N VAL A 236 9.13 -20.18 6.71
CA VAL A 236 8.83 -21.55 7.17
C VAL A 236 7.40 -21.65 7.67
N GLY A 237 6.67 -22.68 7.29
CA GLY A 237 5.24 -22.79 7.58
C GLY A 237 4.42 -21.79 6.77
N PHE A 238 4.70 -21.66 5.47
CA PHE A 238 3.98 -20.77 4.59
C PHE A 238 2.49 -21.09 4.55
N ASN A 239 1.63 -20.14 4.90
CA ASN A 239 0.19 -20.36 5.08
C ASN A 239 -0.63 -20.19 3.79
N PHE A 240 0.00 -20.16 2.63
CA PHE A 240 -0.65 -20.01 1.33
C PHE A 240 -1.65 -18.83 1.27
N PHE A 241 -1.37 -17.75 1.99
CA PHE A 241 -2.25 -16.57 2.07
C PHE A 241 -3.68 -16.94 2.55
N ASN A 242 -3.82 -17.34 3.80
CA ASN A 242 -5.05 -17.76 4.47
C ASN A 242 -5.53 -19.17 4.10
N ASN A 243 -4.61 -20.12 4.03
CA ASN A 243 -4.88 -21.54 3.82
C ASN A 243 -5.60 -21.88 2.48
N GLU A 244 -5.29 -21.13 1.41
CA GLU A 244 -5.72 -21.54 0.09
C GLU A 244 -4.98 -22.85 -0.30
N LYS A 245 -5.74 -23.90 -0.56
CA LYS A 245 -5.19 -25.23 -0.88
C LYS A 245 -4.87 -25.40 -2.37
N ASP A 246 -5.42 -24.53 -3.19
CA ASP A 246 -5.23 -24.55 -4.64
C ASP A 246 -3.97 -23.77 -4.98
N ILE A 247 -2.90 -24.47 -5.30
CA ILE A 247 -1.60 -23.87 -5.65
C ILE A 247 -1.70 -22.97 -6.89
N GLU A 248 -2.61 -23.25 -7.82
CA GLU A 248 -2.84 -22.38 -8.97
C GLU A 248 -3.42 -21.04 -8.55
N LYS A 249 -4.36 -21.01 -7.61
CA LYS A 249 -4.87 -19.75 -7.07
C LYS A 249 -3.82 -18.96 -6.30
N VAL A 250 -2.95 -19.64 -5.55
CA VAL A 250 -1.82 -19.01 -4.86
C VAL A 250 -0.86 -18.37 -5.85
N THR A 251 -0.46 -19.08 -6.88
CA THR A 251 0.45 -18.55 -7.93
C THR A 251 -0.19 -17.42 -8.74
N ASN A 252 -1.50 -17.49 -9.00
CA ASN A 252 -2.26 -16.43 -9.65
C ASN A 252 -2.36 -15.18 -8.75
N LEU A 253 -2.54 -15.34 -7.44
CA LEU A 253 -2.51 -14.24 -6.48
C LEU A 253 -1.14 -13.55 -6.45
N ILE A 254 -0.05 -14.33 -6.43
CA ILE A 254 1.31 -13.78 -6.48
C ILE A 254 1.51 -13.05 -7.81
N SER A 255 1.19 -13.67 -8.96
CA SER A 255 1.34 -13.09 -10.28
C SER A 255 0.55 -11.79 -10.43
N SER A 256 -0.73 -11.78 -10.03
CA SER A 256 -1.58 -10.59 -10.12
C SER A 256 -1.08 -9.46 -9.23
N SER A 257 -0.56 -9.76 -8.04
CA SER A 257 0.03 -8.77 -7.14
C SER A 257 1.31 -8.17 -7.72
N ILE A 258 2.16 -8.99 -8.35
CA ILE A 258 3.39 -8.54 -8.99
C ILE A 258 3.09 -7.62 -10.17
N ILE A 259 2.29 -8.08 -11.14
CA ILE A 259 2.01 -7.28 -12.35
C ILE A 259 1.25 -6.00 -12.02
N ARG A 260 0.35 -6.03 -11.04
CA ARG A 260 -0.37 -4.83 -10.60
C ARG A 260 0.56 -3.75 -10.10
N ASN A 261 1.54 -4.10 -9.28
CA ASN A 261 2.39 -3.13 -8.60
C ASN A 261 3.66 -2.77 -9.38
N PHE A 262 4.16 -3.67 -10.26
CA PHE A 262 5.46 -3.55 -10.89
C PHE A 262 5.43 -3.63 -12.43
N TYR A 263 4.25 -3.52 -13.07
CA TYR A 263 4.15 -3.62 -14.53
C TYR A 263 5.09 -2.64 -15.28
N VAL A 264 5.38 -1.48 -14.70
CA VAL A 264 6.33 -0.52 -15.30
C VAL A 264 7.75 -1.05 -15.25
N ALA A 265 8.20 -1.55 -14.09
CA ALA A 265 9.54 -2.12 -13.94
C ALA A 265 9.74 -3.32 -14.87
N ILE A 266 8.73 -4.18 -14.98
CA ILE A 266 8.75 -5.35 -15.88
C ILE A 266 8.77 -4.90 -17.34
N HIS A 267 7.95 -3.93 -17.72
CA HIS A 267 7.92 -3.39 -19.09
C HIS A 267 9.23 -2.71 -19.50
N GLU A 268 9.91 -2.03 -18.58
CA GLU A 268 11.20 -1.37 -18.81
C GLU A 268 12.40 -2.35 -18.71
N ASN A 269 12.17 -3.66 -18.50
CA ASN A 269 13.17 -4.72 -18.25
C ASN A 269 14.01 -4.50 -16.99
N ASP A 270 13.50 -3.76 -16.04
CA ASP A 270 14.14 -3.51 -14.75
C ASP A 270 13.87 -4.61 -13.73
N LEU A 271 12.85 -5.45 -13.99
CA LEU A 271 12.41 -6.52 -13.11
C LEU A 271 11.99 -7.76 -13.92
N GLU A 272 12.53 -8.89 -13.51
CA GLU A 272 12.10 -10.23 -13.93
C GLU A 272 11.74 -11.04 -12.69
N VAL A 273 10.62 -11.77 -12.74
CA VAL A 273 10.18 -12.62 -11.63
C VAL A 273 9.86 -14.02 -12.13
N GLU A 274 10.33 -15.02 -11.40
CA GLU A 274 9.95 -16.41 -11.58
C GLU A 274 9.11 -16.87 -10.38
N ILE A 275 7.99 -17.54 -10.63
CA ILE A 275 7.22 -18.23 -9.58
C ILE A 275 7.35 -19.72 -9.85
N ILE A 276 8.00 -20.43 -8.96
CA ILE A 276 8.38 -21.83 -9.09
C ILE A 276 7.60 -22.67 -8.07
N THR A 277 6.94 -23.69 -8.56
CA THR A 277 6.30 -24.74 -7.76
C THR A 277 6.89 -26.09 -8.15
N GLN A 278 6.52 -27.16 -7.47
CA GLN A 278 6.98 -28.51 -7.85
C GLN A 278 6.61 -28.90 -9.28
N ASP A 279 5.46 -28.42 -9.78
CA ASP A 279 4.90 -28.85 -11.06
C ASP A 279 5.01 -27.80 -12.17
N ASN A 280 5.30 -26.54 -11.85
CA ASN A 280 5.20 -25.44 -12.81
C ASN A 280 6.15 -24.28 -12.50
N THR A 281 6.55 -23.57 -13.56
CA THR A 281 7.28 -22.30 -13.47
C THR A 281 6.57 -21.24 -14.29
N ILE A 282 6.25 -20.11 -13.66
CA ILE A 282 5.64 -18.94 -14.31
C ILE A 282 6.71 -17.85 -14.39
N ASN A 283 7.09 -17.49 -15.62
CA ASN A 283 8.00 -16.39 -15.89
C ASN A 283 7.22 -15.10 -16.11
N ILE A 284 7.55 -14.04 -15.35
CA ILE A 284 6.96 -12.72 -15.42
C ILE A 284 8.06 -11.74 -15.84
N ASN A 285 8.11 -11.43 -17.13
CA ASN A 285 9.03 -10.50 -17.76
C ASN A 285 8.30 -9.69 -18.84
N ASN A 286 8.99 -8.81 -19.54
CA ASN A 286 8.40 -7.97 -20.57
C ASN A 286 7.70 -8.78 -21.69
N GLU A 287 8.23 -9.95 -22.06
CA GLU A 287 7.67 -10.78 -23.12
C GLU A 287 6.35 -11.45 -22.68
N THR A 288 6.28 -11.93 -21.44
CA THR A 288 5.14 -12.68 -20.91
C THR A 288 4.07 -11.79 -20.29
N LEU A 289 4.41 -10.52 -19.96
CA LEU A 289 3.57 -9.60 -19.19
C LEU A 289 2.15 -9.44 -19.78
N ASN A 290 2.04 -9.28 -21.10
CA ASN A 290 0.74 -9.13 -21.76
C ASN A 290 -0.14 -10.40 -21.64
N ASP A 291 0.45 -11.58 -21.72
CA ASP A 291 -0.30 -12.84 -21.62
C ASP A 291 -0.71 -13.15 -20.19
N ILE A 292 0.11 -12.76 -19.22
CA ILE A 292 -0.27 -12.84 -17.80
C ILE A 292 -1.44 -11.89 -17.52
N PHE A 293 -1.41 -10.67 -18.06
CA PHE A 293 -2.56 -9.76 -18.00
C PHE A 293 -3.84 -10.36 -18.65
N LYS A 294 -3.75 -11.10 -19.72
CA LYS A 294 -4.91 -11.77 -20.32
C LYS A 294 -5.44 -12.94 -19.47
N LYS A 295 -4.54 -13.77 -18.93
CA LYS A 295 -4.92 -14.92 -18.08
C LYS A 295 -5.63 -14.48 -16.81
N THR A 296 -5.11 -13.51 -16.12
CA THR A 296 -5.67 -13.01 -14.87
C THR A 296 -6.95 -12.17 -15.09
N GLN A 297 -7.24 -11.66 -16.28
CA GLN A 297 -8.47 -10.93 -16.61
C GLN A 297 -9.73 -11.81 -16.49
N ASN A 298 -9.62 -13.12 -16.67
CA ASN A 298 -10.73 -14.06 -16.55
C ASN A 298 -11.11 -14.38 -15.09
N GLU A 299 -10.23 -14.07 -14.14
CA GLU A 299 -10.52 -14.15 -12.73
C GLU A 299 -11.27 -12.88 -12.31
N LYS A 300 -12.56 -12.98 -12.09
CA LYS A 300 -13.48 -11.90 -11.68
C LYS A 300 -13.09 -11.18 -10.37
N SER A 301 -11.87 -11.30 -9.92
CA SER A 301 -11.49 -11.08 -8.53
C SER A 301 -10.82 -9.75 -8.22
N SER A 302 -10.51 -8.87 -9.18
CA SER A 302 -9.94 -7.59 -8.77
C SER A 302 -10.22 -6.43 -9.73
N PRO A 303 -10.99 -5.41 -9.28
CA PRO A 303 -11.11 -4.12 -9.96
C PRO A 303 -9.75 -3.46 -10.25
N ASN A 304 -8.77 -3.72 -9.39
CA ASN A 304 -7.42 -3.19 -9.44
C ASN A 304 -6.64 -3.65 -10.67
N TYR A 305 -6.92 -4.85 -11.09
CA TYR A 305 -6.35 -5.46 -12.26
C TYR A 305 -6.67 -4.66 -13.54
N ASN A 306 -7.94 -4.28 -13.71
CA ASN A 306 -8.38 -3.50 -14.87
C ASN A 306 -7.69 -2.13 -14.95
N THR A 307 -7.38 -1.54 -13.80
CA THR A 307 -6.67 -0.27 -13.75
C THR A 307 -5.20 -0.42 -14.10
N ALA A 308 -4.51 -1.41 -13.53
CA ALA A 308 -3.13 -1.72 -13.89
C ALA A 308 -3.01 -2.05 -15.39
N LYS A 309 -3.94 -2.88 -15.93
CA LYS A 309 -3.99 -3.19 -17.37
C LYS A 309 -4.16 -1.95 -18.23
N ARG A 310 -5.03 -1.02 -17.86
CA ARG A 310 -5.24 0.24 -18.58
C ARG A 310 -3.97 1.07 -18.64
N PHE A 311 -3.25 1.21 -17.53
CA PHE A 311 -1.99 1.95 -17.50
C PHE A 311 -0.86 1.21 -18.21
N TYR A 312 -0.85 -0.14 -18.17
CA TYR A 312 0.04 -0.94 -18.99
C TYR A 312 -0.23 -0.75 -20.49
N ASP A 313 -1.50 -0.76 -20.92
CA ASP A 313 -1.85 -0.46 -22.31
C ASP A 313 -1.40 0.94 -22.72
N MET A 314 -1.44 1.89 -21.80
CA MET A 314 -0.96 3.24 -22.05
C MET A 314 0.57 3.34 -22.18
N LEU A 315 1.35 2.46 -21.55
CA LEU A 315 2.80 2.34 -21.82
C LEU A 315 3.07 1.96 -23.29
N ASN A 316 2.22 1.10 -23.87
CA ASN A 316 2.39 0.61 -25.23
C ASN A 316 1.80 1.56 -26.30
N TYR A 317 0.66 2.19 -26.01
CA TYR A 317 -0.15 2.91 -27.02
C TYR A 317 -0.36 4.39 -26.69
N GLY A 318 -0.05 4.85 -25.50
CA GLY A 318 -0.20 6.24 -25.09
C GLY A 318 0.85 7.16 -25.70
N LYS A 319 0.53 8.45 -25.79
CA LYS A 319 1.51 9.48 -26.15
C LYS A 319 2.51 9.59 -25.00
N LYS A 320 3.82 9.57 -25.34
CA LYS A 320 4.93 9.67 -24.38
C LYS A 320 5.61 11.01 -24.48
N GLN A 321 5.91 11.61 -23.34
CA GLN A 321 6.72 12.82 -23.25
C GLN A 321 7.59 12.83 -22.00
N THR A 322 8.80 13.33 -22.10
CA THR A 322 9.70 13.55 -20.97
C THR A 322 9.74 15.04 -20.68
N ILE A 323 9.55 15.41 -19.44
CA ILE A 323 9.70 16.78 -18.96
C ILE A 323 10.81 16.84 -17.91
N THR A 324 11.49 17.97 -17.85
CA THR A 324 12.48 18.25 -16.81
C THR A 324 11.83 19.12 -15.75
N THR A 325 11.65 18.59 -14.55
CA THR A 325 11.25 19.36 -13.37
C THR A 325 12.50 19.87 -12.66
N LYS A 326 12.34 20.79 -11.69
CA LYS A 326 13.47 21.28 -10.88
C LYS A 326 14.21 20.16 -10.13
N GLU A 327 13.51 19.05 -9.84
CA GLU A 327 14.04 17.94 -9.04
C GLU A 327 14.39 16.71 -9.90
N GLY A 328 14.35 16.83 -11.22
CA GLY A 328 14.78 15.80 -12.16
C GLY A 328 13.77 15.49 -13.26
N GLU A 329 14.14 14.54 -14.11
CA GLU A 329 13.32 14.13 -15.24
C GLU A 329 12.14 13.26 -14.81
N VAL A 330 11.01 13.48 -15.52
CA VAL A 330 9.76 12.73 -15.34
C VAL A 330 9.26 12.30 -16.70
N LYS A 331 9.07 11.01 -16.92
CA LYS A 331 8.39 10.49 -18.12
C LYS A 331 6.89 10.49 -17.87
N ILE A 332 6.12 10.97 -18.81
CA ILE A 332 4.67 11.03 -18.74
C ILE A 332 4.09 10.34 -19.96
N TYR A 333 3.26 9.32 -19.71
CA TYR A 333 2.41 8.73 -20.73
C TYR A 333 1.00 9.24 -20.53
N TYR A 334 0.30 9.63 -21.60
CA TYR A 334 -1.03 10.20 -21.52
C TYR A 334 -1.90 9.85 -22.70
N GLN A 335 -3.20 9.83 -22.46
CA GLN A 335 -4.22 9.60 -23.48
C GLN A 335 -5.50 10.33 -23.09
N LEU A 336 -6.16 10.97 -24.05
CA LEU A 336 -7.50 11.52 -23.82
C LEU A 336 -8.49 10.37 -23.58
N SER A 337 -9.48 10.62 -22.75
CA SER A 337 -10.49 9.65 -22.37
C SER A 337 -11.88 10.26 -22.47
N ASN A 338 -12.87 9.46 -22.85
CA ASN A 338 -14.26 9.86 -22.85
C ASN A 338 -14.94 9.65 -21.48
N ASN A 339 -14.21 9.01 -20.55
CA ASN A 339 -14.68 8.68 -19.21
C ASN A 339 -14.04 9.63 -18.18
N ASP A 340 -13.76 9.13 -16.99
CA ASP A 340 -13.13 9.89 -15.92
C ASP A 340 -11.64 10.10 -16.14
N THR A 341 -11.12 11.22 -15.57
CA THR A 341 -9.70 11.46 -15.46
C THR A 341 -9.08 10.52 -14.45
N LYS A 342 -8.06 9.76 -14.88
CA LYS A 342 -7.26 8.89 -14.01
C LYS A 342 -5.79 9.24 -14.10
N LEU A 343 -5.18 9.36 -12.93
CA LEU A 343 -3.77 9.65 -12.77
C LEU A 343 -3.11 8.51 -11.99
N ALA A 344 -1.96 8.05 -12.46
CA ALA A 344 -1.11 7.11 -11.74
C ALA A 344 0.30 7.68 -11.62
N LEU A 345 0.92 7.48 -10.47
CA LEU A 345 2.31 7.84 -10.22
C LEU A 345 3.09 6.58 -9.90
N CYS A 346 4.18 6.38 -10.65
CA CYS A 346 5.13 5.31 -10.39
C CYS A 346 6.47 5.90 -9.97
N ARG A 347 7.12 5.25 -9.03
CA ARG A 347 8.48 5.54 -8.60
C ARG A 347 9.33 4.28 -8.77
N ASN A 348 10.47 4.41 -9.44
CA ASN A 348 11.37 3.30 -9.69
C ASN A 348 10.64 2.05 -10.26
N GLY A 349 9.70 2.26 -11.18
CA GLY A 349 8.93 1.17 -11.79
C GLY A 349 7.81 0.57 -10.92
N MET A 350 7.70 0.96 -9.66
CA MET A 350 6.60 0.55 -8.78
C MET A 350 5.45 1.55 -8.80
N TRP A 351 4.23 1.07 -8.93
CA TRP A 351 3.03 1.89 -8.84
C TRP A 351 2.77 2.31 -7.38
N ILE A 352 2.73 3.63 -7.17
CA ILE A 352 2.31 4.21 -5.91
C ILE A 352 0.86 4.60 -6.03
N ASP A 353 0.04 3.86 -5.35
CA ASP A 353 -1.39 4.00 -5.40
C ASP A 353 -1.90 5.25 -4.68
N LYS A 354 -3.08 5.64 -4.99
CA LYS A 354 -4.12 6.39 -4.32
C LYS A 354 -4.11 7.89 -4.38
N SER A 355 -3.28 8.57 -3.74
CA SER A 355 -3.47 10.00 -3.62
C SER A 355 -2.25 10.75 -4.06
N ILE A 356 -2.25 11.13 -5.33
CA ILE A 356 -1.30 12.15 -5.76
C ILE A 356 -1.74 13.44 -5.08
N PRO A 357 -0.90 14.08 -4.25
CA PRO A 357 -1.29 15.26 -3.51
C PRO A 357 -1.54 16.46 -4.43
N SER A 358 -2.35 17.42 -3.95
CA SER A 358 -2.48 18.72 -4.61
C SER A 358 -1.07 19.33 -4.85
N PRO A 359 -0.80 19.93 -6.04
CA PRO A 359 -1.78 20.33 -7.06
C PRO A 359 -2.10 19.28 -8.13
N LEU A 360 -1.51 18.11 -8.11
CA LEU A 360 -1.60 17.10 -9.18
C LEU A 360 -2.77 16.12 -8.99
N ASN A 361 -3.62 16.31 -8.00
CA ASN A 361 -4.80 15.46 -7.83
C ASN A 361 -5.85 15.69 -8.95
N LYS A 362 -6.65 14.65 -9.24
CA LYS A 362 -7.65 14.69 -10.32
C LYS A 362 -8.65 15.87 -10.22
N GLY A 363 -8.98 16.30 -9.01
CA GLY A 363 -9.91 17.40 -8.77
C GLY A 363 -9.41 18.79 -9.21
N ASN A 364 -8.13 18.91 -9.54
CA ASN A 364 -7.53 20.16 -10.02
C ASN A 364 -7.48 20.28 -11.57
N PHE A 365 -8.08 19.32 -12.29
CA PHE A 365 -8.22 19.34 -13.74
C PHE A 365 -9.66 19.64 -14.15
N PRO A 366 -9.89 20.19 -15.37
CA PRO A 366 -11.24 20.47 -15.86
C PRO A 366 -12.07 19.18 -15.98
N SER A 367 -13.29 19.18 -15.45
CA SER A 367 -14.16 18.01 -15.45
C SER A 367 -14.79 17.69 -16.83
N ASN A 368 -14.70 18.63 -17.78
CA ASN A 368 -15.25 18.48 -19.13
C ASN A 368 -14.29 17.81 -20.12
N LYS A 369 -13.07 17.52 -19.69
CA LYS A 369 -12.03 16.86 -20.50
C LYS A 369 -11.37 15.79 -19.67
N ALA A 370 -11.80 14.57 -19.89
CA ALA A 370 -11.21 13.44 -19.20
C ALA A 370 -9.94 12.97 -19.93
N PHE A 371 -8.96 12.52 -19.16
CA PHE A 371 -7.73 11.95 -19.67
C PHE A 371 -7.14 10.96 -18.68
N ASN A 372 -6.31 10.07 -19.18
CA ASN A 372 -5.49 9.21 -18.34
C ASN A 372 -4.03 9.67 -18.44
N ALA A 373 -3.31 9.70 -17.32
CA ALA A 373 -1.87 9.97 -17.32
C ALA A 373 -1.13 9.07 -16.32
N LEU A 374 -0.06 8.46 -16.81
CA LEU A 374 0.90 7.70 -16.03
C LEU A 374 2.19 8.51 -15.92
N ILE A 375 2.56 8.84 -14.69
CA ILE A 375 3.69 9.70 -14.35
C ILE A 375 4.78 8.82 -13.75
N LEU A 376 5.93 8.76 -14.40
CA LEU A 376 7.06 7.95 -13.97
C LEU A 376 8.17 8.83 -13.41
N ALA A 377 8.35 8.79 -12.09
CA ALA A 377 9.53 9.36 -11.43
C ALA A 377 10.75 8.50 -11.79
N GLN A 378 11.70 9.11 -12.50
CA GLN A 378 12.88 8.41 -13.00
C GLN A 378 13.80 7.99 -11.84
N LYS A 379 14.45 6.83 -11.99
CA LYS A 379 15.44 6.32 -11.04
C LYS A 379 16.56 7.34 -10.80
N ARG A 380 17.09 7.36 -9.60
CA ARG A 380 18.24 8.19 -9.20
C ARG A 380 18.03 9.71 -9.38
N THR A 381 16.77 10.17 -9.46
CA THR A 381 16.44 11.60 -9.46
C THR A 381 16.10 12.06 -8.03
N ASN A 382 16.31 13.36 -7.78
CA ASN A 382 15.88 13.95 -6.52
C ASN A 382 14.35 13.92 -6.37
N PHE A 383 13.62 14.03 -7.48
CA PHE A 383 12.15 13.87 -7.48
C PHE A 383 11.72 12.50 -6.97
N SER A 384 12.35 11.42 -7.45
CA SER A 384 12.09 10.06 -6.95
C SER A 384 12.38 9.92 -5.46
N THR A 385 13.49 10.52 -4.99
CA THR A 385 13.87 10.52 -3.57
C THR A 385 12.87 11.27 -2.71
N LEU A 386 12.38 12.43 -3.17
CA LEU A 386 11.35 13.21 -2.47
C LEU A 386 10.02 12.47 -2.40
N ILE A 387 9.59 11.81 -3.47
CA ILE A 387 8.39 10.97 -3.47
C ILE A 387 8.54 9.86 -2.43
N ARG A 388 9.67 9.12 -2.45
CA ARG A 388 9.94 8.05 -1.49
C ARG A 388 9.79 8.52 -0.04
N ARG A 389 10.27 9.71 0.31
CA ARG A 389 10.14 10.29 1.65
C ARG A 389 8.72 10.72 2.00
N ALA A 390 7.94 11.12 1.00
CA ALA A 390 6.55 11.47 1.16
C ALA A 390 5.61 10.26 1.20
N GLU A 391 6.08 9.08 0.78
CA GLU A 391 5.34 7.82 0.84
C GLU A 391 5.08 7.37 2.27
N GLY A 392 3.96 6.66 2.48
CA GLY A 392 3.64 5.97 3.73
C GLY A 392 4.41 4.67 3.93
N ASN A 393 4.28 4.14 5.14
CA ASN A 393 4.85 2.83 5.47
C ASN A 393 4.32 1.70 4.59
N LEU A 394 3.14 1.87 4.01
CA LEU A 394 2.53 0.93 3.06
C LEU A 394 2.80 1.29 1.60
N HIS A 395 3.62 2.31 1.32
CA HIS A 395 3.94 2.80 -0.03
C HIS A 395 2.72 3.00 -0.95
N ASN A 396 1.57 3.33 -0.38
CA ASN A 396 0.29 3.44 -1.07
C ASN A 396 -0.32 4.84 -1.04
N ASN A 397 0.37 5.82 -0.52
CA ASN A 397 -0.03 7.22 -0.55
C ASN A 397 1.16 8.16 -0.39
N ILE A 398 1.01 9.37 -0.91
CA ILE A 398 2.01 10.44 -0.80
C ILE A 398 1.42 11.56 0.05
N ARG A 399 2.09 11.92 1.13
CA ARG A 399 1.66 12.98 2.04
C ARG A 399 2.76 14.00 2.28
N LEU A 400 2.55 15.23 1.86
CA LEU A 400 3.52 16.32 2.00
C LEU A 400 3.82 16.68 3.47
N ASN A 401 2.91 16.38 4.40
CA ASN A 401 3.12 16.63 5.83
C ASN A 401 4.14 15.67 6.48
N ARG A 402 4.53 14.59 5.83
CA ARG A 402 5.57 13.67 6.35
C ARG A 402 6.94 14.32 6.49
N PHE A 403 7.19 15.35 5.71
CA PHE A 403 8.41 16.16 5.85
C PHE A 403 8.47 16.99 7.13
N SER A 404 7.41 17.08 7.94
CA SER A 404 7.33 17.96 9.12
C SER A 404 8.41 17.65 10.17
N ASN A 405 8.83 16.39 10.25
CA ASN A 405 9.82 15.92 11.23
C ASN A 405 11.24 15.80 10.63
N ASP A 406 11.41 16.09 9.34
CA ASP A 406 12.69 15.96 8.65
C ASP A 406 13.56 17.21 8.84
N LYS A 407 14.85 17.03 9.01
CA LYS A 407 15.82 18.13 8.87
C LYS A 407 15.70 18.74 7.46
N GLY A 408 15.39 20.04 7.37
CA GLY A 408 15.11 20.70 6.08
C GLY A 408 13.77 20.30 5.45
N GLY A 409 12.82 19.79 6.23
CA GLY A 409 11.55 19.27 5.72
C GLY A 409 10.69 20.30 5.00
N LYS A 410 10.76 21.58 5.41
CA LYS A 410 10.06 22.67 4.70
C LYS A 410 10.56 22.83 3.27
N ASP A 411 11.88 22.83 3.05
CA ASP A 411 12.51 22.92 1.74
C ASP A 411 12.15 21.70 0.88
N LYS A 412 12.23 20.48 1.43
CA LYS A 412 11.87 19.24 0.72
C LYS A 412 10.40 19.22 0.29
N ARG A 413 9.50 19.66 1.18
CA ARG A 413 8.07 19.80 0.89
C ARG A 413 7.83 20.80 -0.25
N GLU A 414 8.51 21.94 -0.22
CA GLU A 414 8.39 22.98 -1.24
C GLU A 414 8.91 22.48 -2.60
N LYS A 415 10.06 21.82 -2.65
CA LYS A 415 10.65 21.22 -3.85
C LYS A 415 9.70 20.20 -4.49
N LEU A 416 9.17 19.26 -3.72
CA LEU A 416 8.19 18.30 -4.23
C LEU A 416 6.92 19.00 -4.75
N SER A 417 6.39 19.97 -4.01
CA SER A 417 5.20 20.72 -4.41
C SER A 417 5.40 21.49 -5.73
N ILE A 418 6.58 22.08 -5.93
CA ILE A 418 6.94 22.79 -7.18
C ILE A 418 6.97 21.80 -8.36
N SER A 419 7.64 20.65 -8.22
CA SER A 419 7.70 19.64 -9.29
C SER A 419 6.33 19.07 -9.63
N LEU A 420 5.48 18.82 -8.64
CA LEU A 420 4.09 18.41 -8.88
C LEU A 420 3.30 19.49 -9.63
N LYS A 421 3.57 20.76 -9.36
CA LYS A 421 2.94 21.89 -10.06
C LYS A 421 3.40 21.97 -11.52
N GLU A 422 4.69 21.80 -11.79
CA GLU A 422 5.27 21.77 -13.15
C GLU A 422 4.64 20.63 -13.98
N ILE A 423 4.48 19.44 -13.41
CA ILE A 423 3.78 18.30 -14.04
C ILE A 423 2.32 18.66 -14.33
N LYS A 424 1.62 19.29 -13.38
CA LYS A 424 0.23 19.71 -13.56
C LYS A 424 0.08 20.71 -14.70
N GLU A 425 0.94 21.73 -14.74
CA GLU A 425 0.93 22.76 -15.79
C GLU A 425 1.17 22.14 -17.17
N PHE A 426 2.11 21.20 -17.27
CA PHE A 426 2.36 20.46 -18.49
C PHE A 426 1.11 19.68 -18.94
N LEU A 427 0.47 18.90 -18.07
CA LEU A 427 -0.74 18.13 -18.40
C LEU A 427 -1.90 19.06 -18.77
N SER A 428 -2.07 20.19 -18.07
CA SER A 428 -3.10 21.18 -18.38
C SER A 428 -2.93 21.78 -19.78
N ASN A 429 -1.69 22.13 -20.15
CA ASN A 429 -1.38 22.67 -21.48
C ASN A 429 -1.68 21.67 -22.60
N ILE A 430 -1.43 20.38 -22.38
CA ILE A 430 -1.77 19.32 -23.35
C ILE A 430 -3.28 19.22 -23.54
N ILE A 431 -4.03 19.23 -22.44
CA ILE A 431 -5.48 19.12 -22.46
C ILE A 431 -6.12 20.32 -23.17
N GLU A 432 -5.58 21.51 -22.97
CA GLU A 432 -6.05 22.74 -23.61
C GLU A 432 -5.71 22.81 -25.10
N LYS A 433 -4.49 22.41 -25.50
CA LYS A 433 -4.06 22.43 -26.91
C LYS A 433 -4.84 21.51 -27.82
N ASN A 434 -5.35 20.39 -27.32
CA ASN A 434 -6.18 19.49 -28.10
C ASN A 434 -7.60 20.02 -28.40
N ASP A 435 -7.95 21.23 -27.96
CA ASP A 435 -9.22 21.88 -28.36
C ASP A 435 -9.23 22.42 -29.79
N ASN A 436 -8.05 22.61 -30.39
CA ASN A 436 -7.93 23.17 -31.73
C ASN A 436 -7.91 22.11 -32.85
N ASP A 437 -7.74 20.85 -32.49
CA ASP A 437 -7.91 19.73 -33.41
C ASP A 437 -9.36 19.25 -33.34
N SER A 438 -10.18 19.69 -34.28
CA SER A 438 -11.53 19.11 -34.51
C SER A 438 -11.36 17.63 -34.83
N PHE A 439 -11.69 16.77 -33.89
CA PHE A 439 -11.81 15.34 -34.17
C PHE A 439 -13.09 15.13 -34.97
N ASP A 440 -12.95 14.86 -36.26
CA ASP A 440 -13.98 14.18 -37.02
C ASP A 440 -14.09 12.76 -36.44
N TYR A 441 -15.05 12.58 -35.56
CA TYR A 441 -15.50 11.24 -35.20
C TYR A 441 -16.38 10.76 -36.36
N ASP A 442 -15.89 9.83 -37.16
CA ASP A 442 -16.71 8.91 -37.88
C ASP A 442 -17.56 8.13 -36.86
N ILE A 443 -18.75 8.62 -36.59
CA ILE A 443 -19.75 7.88 -35.83
C ILE A 443 -20.17 6.76 -36.78
N PRO A 444 -19.95 5.47 -36.47
CA PRO A 444 -20.54 4.40 -37.25
C PRO A 444 -22.05 4.60 -37.22
N ASP A 445 -22.62 4.69 -38.40
CA ASP A 445 -24.01 4.95 -38.67
C ASP A 445 -24.93 4.06 -37.81
N LEU A 446 -25.52 4.63 -36.77
CA LEU A 446 -26.58 4.01 -36.00
C LEU A 446 -27.86 4.19 -36.83
N SER A 447 -27.99 3.42 -37.92
CA SER A 447 -29.24 3.26 -38.63
C SER A 447 -30.24 2.49 -37.77
N ILE A 448 -30.97 3.20 -36.93
CA ILE A 448 -32.19 2.69 -36.33
C ILE A 448 -33.22 2.69 -37.45
N SER A 449 -33.49 1.53 -38.05
CA SER A 449 -34.60 1.34 -38.95
C SER A 449 -35.90 1.42 -38.16
N MET A 450 -36.51 2.59 -38.15
CA MET A 450 -37.93 2.73 -37.79
C MET A 450 -38.75 2.26 -38.97
N VAL A 451 -39.34 1.08 -38.86
CA VAL A 451 -40.42 0.64 -39.73
C VAL A 451 -41.68 1.39 -39.34
N GLY A 452 -42.30 2.09 -40.30
CA GLY A 452 -43.59 2.72 -40.06
C GLY A 452 -43.92 3.78 -41.11
N ASP A 453 -44.60 3.35 -42.16
CA ASP A 453 -45.33 4.03 -43.24
C ASP A 453 -45.76 5.51 -43.11
N THR A 454 -45.62 6.26 -44.16
CA THR A 454 -46.46 6.84 -45.18
C THR A 454 -46.10 8.28 -45.55
N LYS A 455 -45.83 8.41 -46.84
CA LYS A 455 -46.12 9.52 -47.82
C LYS A 455 -46.25 10.97 -47.31
N SER A 456 -45.45 11.89 -47.79
CA SER A 456 -45.69 12.79 -48.90
C SER A 456 -44.72 13.96 -49.00
N LYS A 457 -44.26 14.19 -50.19
CA LYS A 457 -43.78 15.40 -50.89
C LYS A 457 -43.72 16.74 -50.12
N GLN A 458 -42.63 17.45 -50.10
CA GLN A 458 -42.33 18.57 -51.02
C GLN A 458 -41.04 19.32 -50.62
N GLN A 459 -40.40 19.79 -51.68
CA GLN A 459 -39.22 20.68 -51.71
C GLN A 459 -39.44 21.96 -50.90
N ASN A 460 -38.44 22.50 -50.27
CA ASN A 460 -37.88 23.81 -50.63
C ASN A 460 -36.63 24.25 -49.82
N LYS A 461 -35.65 24.60 -50.57
CA LYS A 461 -34.68 25.71 -50.48
C LYS A 461 -34.29 26.29 -49.11
N ARG A 462 -32.97 26.12 -48.86
CA ARG A 462 -31.98 27.10 -48.34
C ARG A 462 -32.51 28.35 -47.66
N LYS A 463 -32.07 28.56 -46.42
CA LYS A 463 -31.51 29.85 -45.97
C LYS A 463 -30.60 29.62 -44.77
N SER A 464 -29.36 30.11 -44.90
CA SER A 464 -28.38 30.31 -43.82
C SER A 464 -29.00 31.15 -42.70
N THR A 465 -28.91 30.70 -41.45
CA THR A 465 -29.26 31.57 -40.32
C THR A 465 -28.22 31.41 -39.22
N GLN A 466 -27.54 32.49 -39.06
CA GLN A 466 -26.74 33.00 -37.95
C GLN A 466 -26.77 32.20 -36.64
N THR A 467 -25.58 31.90 -36.16
CA THR A 467 -25.27 31.47 -34.79
C THR A 467 -25.92 32.38 -33.77
N LYS A 468 -26.94 31.89 -33.07
CA LYS A 468 -27.45 32.52 -31.86
C LYS A 468 -26.48 32.30 -30.73
N LYS A 469 -25.89 33.39 -30.23
CA LYS A 469 -25.13 33.44 -28.98
C LYS A 469 -25.97 32.91 -27.84
N ILE A 470 -25.49 31.87 -27.15
CA ILE A 470 -26.06 31.35 -25.94
C ILE A 470 -25.94 32.42 -24.85
N PRO A 471 -27.01 32.78 -24.14
CA PRO A 471 -26.94 33.81 -23.11
C PRO A 471 -26.10 33.32 -21.94
N LYS A 472 -25.17 34.16 -21.50
CA LYS A 472 -24.36 33.97 -20.28
C LYS A 472 -25.31 33.80 -19.10
N ARG A 473 -25.24 32.63 -18.43
CA ARG A 473 -25.95 32.41 -17.16
C ARG A 473 -25.47 33.46 -16.14
N LYS A 474 -26.41 34.22 -15.58
CA LYS A 474 -26.18 35.15 -14.47
C LYS A 474 -25.58 34.40 -13.27
N LYS A 475 -24.46 34.89 -12.77
CA LYS A 475 -23.92 34.49 -11.46
C LYS A 475 -24.97 34.86 -10.41
N ILE A 476 -25.45 33.85 -9.69
CA ILE A 476 -26.16 34.09 -8.42
C ILE A 476 -25.08 34.37 -7.40
N VAL A 477 -24.92 35.63 -7.01
CA VAL A 477 -24.10 36.07 -5.88
C VAL A 477 -24.96 35.82 -4.65
N ILE A 478 -24.56 34.90 -3.80
CA ILE A 478 -25.10 34.80 -2.46
C ILE A 478 -24.15 35.63 -1.59
N ASP A 479 -24.59 36.80 -1.21
CA ASP A 479 -23.95 37.64 -0.22
C ASP A 479 -23.87 36.88 1.10
N SER A 480 -22.65 36.56 1.52
CA SER A 480 -22.32 36.22 2.89
C SER A 480 -21.35 37.27 3.38
N ASP A 481 -21.87 38.19 4.18
CA ASP A 481 -21.06 39.13 4.94
C ASP A 481 -20.14 38.38 5.88
N ILE A 482 -18.88 38.27 5.50
CA ILE A 482 -17.76 37.87 6.36
C ILE A 482 -16.64 38.85 6.09
N PRO A 483 -16.13 39.57 7.11
CA PRO A 483 -15.04 40.52 6.94
C PRO A 483 -13.76 39.80 6.52
N PRO A 484 -12.90 40.42 5.71
CA PRO A 484 -11.77 39.75 5.08
C PRO A 484 -10.62 39.54 6.08
N SER A 485 -10.29 38.30 6.33
CA SER A 485 -8.96 37.94 6.80
C SER A 485 -8.13 37.49 5.58
N GLU A 486 -6.91 37.96 5.52
CA GLU A 486 -6.05 38.01 4.36
C GLU A 486 -5.73 36.68 3.66
N LYS A 487 -5.91 36.72 2.32
CA LYS A 487 -5.21 36.03 1.25
C LYS A 487 -5.01 34.51 1.30
N GLY A 488 -5.95 33.85 0.66
CA GLY A 488 -5.76 32.52 0.07
C GLY A 488 -6.81 32.24 -0.99
N LYS A 489 -6.59 32.64 -2.25
CA LYS A 489 -7.52 32.40 -3.36
C LYS A 489 -7.50 30.92 -3.78
N GLY A 490 -8.46 30.13 -3.28
CA GLY A 490 -8.76 28.79 -3.80
C GLY A 490 -10.21 28.75 -4.32
N LYS A 491 -10.39 28.68 -5.62
CA LYS A 491 -11.72 28.44 -6.23
C LYS A 491 -12.11 26.97 -6.03
N LYS A 492 -13.19 26.75 -5.30
CA LYS A 492 -13.84 25.42 -5.16
C LYS A 492 -14.68 25.10 -6.40
N ASN A 493 -14.42 23.94 -7.01
CA ASN A 493 -15.31 23.33 -8.00
C ASN A 493 -16.37 22.48 -7.30
N LYS A 494 -17.62 22.62 -7.76
CA LYS A 494 -18.79 21.93 -7.22
C LYS A 494 -18.95 20.56 -7.91
N SER A 495 -18.80 19.48 -7.16
CA SER A 495 -19.44 18.21 -7.49
C SER A 495 -20.82 18.16 -6.82
N ASN A 496 -21.78 17.44 -7.41
CA ASN A 496 -23.19 17.33 -6.96
C ASN A 496 -23.37 16.55 -5.63
N THR A 497 -22.47 16.72 -4.68
CA THR A 497 -22.65 16.34 -3.28
C THR A 497 -23.19 17.55 -2.54
N LYS A 498 -24.27 17.39 -1.77
CA LYS A 498 -24.85 18.40 -0.91
C LYS A 498 -23.73 19.15 -0.17
N LEU A 499 -23.69 20.47 -0.32
CA LEU A 499 -22.67 21.37 0.23
C LEU A 499 -22.40 21.05 1.72
N ARG A 500 -21.19 20.66 2.01
CA ARG A 500 -20.65 20.61 3.37
C ARG A 500 -20.27 22.05 3.76
N VAL A 501 -20.88 22.54 4.80
CA VAL A 501 -20.68 23.93 5.27
C VAL A 501 -19.69 23.86 6.43
N GLY A 502 -18.45 24.27 6.20
CA GLY A 502 -17.42 24.39 7.25
C GLY A 502 -16.00 24.54 6.68
N ASN A 503 -15.09 25.07 7.49
CA ASN A 503 -13.66 25.09 7.19
C ASN A 503 -13.01 23.84 7.76
N GLN A 504 -12.01 23.30 7.05
CA GLN A 504 -11.25 22.14 7.51
C GLN A 504 -10.62 22.42 8.89
N PHE A 505 -10.79 21.47 9.81
CA PHE A 505 -10.34 21.58 11.19
C PHE A 505 -9.33 20.46 11.48
N GLU A 506 -8.18 20.83 12.04
CA GLU A 506 -7.14 19.87 12.42
C GLU A 506 -7.32 19.46 13.88
N VAL A 507 -7.18 18.18 14.16
CA VAL A 507 -7.23 17.60 15.51
C VAL A 507 -5.88 16.99 15.87
N GLY A 508 -5.49 17.11 17.13
CA GLY A 508 -4.29 16.49 17.66
C GLY A 508 -4.56 15.13 18.32
N LYS A 509 -3.54 14.32 18.52
CA LYS A 509 -3.59 13.02 19.22
C LYS A 509 -4.74 12.12 18.78
N PHE A 510 -4.92 11.97 17.48
CA PHE A 510 -5.98 11.15 16.91
C PHE A 510 -5.64 9.67 17.00
N SER A 511 -6.59 8.87 17.47
CA SER A 511 -6.56 7.41 17.42
C SER A 511 -7.93 6.88 17.02
N SER A 512 -7.96 5.84 16.20
CA SER A 512 -9.18 5.16 15.76
C SER A 512 -9.05 3.65 15.93
N PHE A 513 -10.15 3.01 16.28
CA PHE A 513 -10.31 1.56 16.31
C PHE A 513 -11.59 1.20 15.59
N HIS A 514 -11.52 0.22 14.70
CA HIS A 514 -12.65 -0.28 13.92
C HIS A 514 -12.92 -1.74 14.19
N ASN A 515 -14.19 -2.07 14.33
CA ASN A 515 -14.67 -3.44 14.31
C ASN A 515 -15.62 -3.60 13.12
N THR A 516 -15.09 -4.05 12.00
CA THR A 516 -15.87 -4.20 10.75
C THR A 516 -16.97 -5.24 10.87
N LYS A 517 -16.77 -6.32 11.65
CA LYS A 517 -17.78 -7.37 11.89
C LYS A 517 -18.99 -6.84 12.66
N LYS A 518 -18.76 -5.93 13.61
CA LYS A 518 -19.82 -5.28 14.40
C LYS A 518 -20.28 -3.96 13.81
N GLN A 519 -19.60 -3.46 12.79
CA GLN A 519 -19.86 -2.15 12.19
C GLN A 519 -19.79 -1.02 13.22
N GLU A 520 -18.76 -1.05 14.05
CA GLU A 520 -18.50 -0.07 15.10
C GLU A 520 -17.15 0.62 14.88
N ALA A 521 -17.08 1.91 15.19
CA ALA A 521 -15.84 2.67 15.23
C ALA A 521 -15.71 3.40 16.57
N LYS A 522 -14.52 3.37 17.16
CA LYS A 522 -14.17 4.15 18.35
C LYS A 522 -13.09 5.13 18.00
N LEU A 523 -13.35 6.40 18.23
CA LEU A 523 -12.41 7.47 17.94
C LEU A 523 -12.05 8.22 19.21
N ARG A 524 -10.79 8.55 19.36
CA ARG A 524 -10.29 9.38 20.44
C ARG A 524 -9.35 10.44 19.88
N PHE A 525 -9.62 11.70 20.16
CA PHE A 525 -8.79 12.81 19.70
C PHE A 525 -8.90 14.02 20.64
N ALA A 526 -7.93 14.92 20.54
CA ALA A 526 -7.94 16.18 21.24
C ALA A 526 -8.01 17.34 20.23
N THR A 527 -8.68 18.42 20.61
CA THR A 527 -8.77 19.63 19.77
C THR A 527 -7.62 20.58 20.07
N ASP A 528 -6.90 21.03 19.04
CA ASP A 528 -5.79 21.97 19.19
C ASP A 528 -6.25 23.45 19.19
N LYS A 529 -7.51 23.69 18.79
CA LYS A 529 -8.16 25.02 18.71
C LYS A 529 -9.61 24.94 19.16
N ASN A 530 -10.22 26.08 19.46
CA ASN A 530 -11.65 26.13 19.69
C ASN A 530 -12.42 25.90 18.39
N ALA A 531 -13.51 25.17 18.46
CA ALA A 531 -14.47 25.00 17.35
C ALA A 531 -15.84 25.53 17.79
N SER A 532 -16.43 26.39 16.99
CA SER A 532 -17.78 26.90 17.24
C SER A 532 -18.85 25.82 17.03
N ASN A 533 -18.63 24.97 16.07
CA ASN A 533 -19.41 23.75 15.82
C ASN A 533 -18.57 22.74 15.05
N LEU A 534 -18.06 21.73 15.74
CA LEU A 534 -17.21 20.69 15.17
C LEU A 534 -18.09 19.61 14.53
N LEU A 535 -17.84 19.37 13.24
CA LEU A 535 -18.46 18.31 12.47
C LEU A 535 -17.43 17.26 12.13
N LEU A 536 -17.79 16.00 12.25
CA LEU A 536 -17.00 14.86 11.80
C LEU A 536 -17.73 14.18 10.64
N CYS A 537 -17.08 14.15 9.48
CA CYS A 537 -17.56 13.42 8.30
C CYS A 537 -16.78 12.11 8.17
N LEU A 538 -17.51 11.01 7.98
CA LEU A 538 -16.95 9.68 7.73
C LEU A 538 -17.14 9.34 6.26
N ARG A 539 -16.05 8.90 5.62
CA ARG A 539 -16.08 8.43 4.23
C ARG A 539 -15.57 7.01 4.17
N LEU A 540 -16.20 6.20 3.33
CA LEU A 540 -15.63 4.91 2.98
C LEU A 540 -14.64 5.12 1.84
N GLU A 541 -13.42 4.66 2.06
CA GLU A 541 -12.45 4.46 1.00
C GLU A 541 -12.30 2.96 0.79
N ASP A 542 -12.34 2.52 -0.46
CA ASP A 542 -12.02 1.13 -0.79
C ASP A 542 -10.56 0.87 -0.41
N GLY A 543 -10.33 -0.02 0.54
CA GLY A 543 -9.00 -0.37 1.04
C GLY A 543 -8.10 -0.98 -0.01
N THR A 544 -8.65 -1.44 -1.10
CA THR A 544 -7.96 -2.22 -2.12
C THR A 544 -7.67 -1.45 -3.40
N ASP A 545 -8.46 -0.41 -3.76
CA ASP A 545 -8.21 0.39 -4.97
C ASP A 545 -8.85 1.78 -4.99
N PRO A 546 -8.05 2.85 -4.99
CA PRO A 546 -8.53 4.22 -5.12
C PRO A 546 -8.91 4.62 -6.53
N THR A 547 -8.57 3.81 -7.52
CA THR A 547 -8.89 4.06 -8.93
C THR A 547 -10.12 3.25 -9.36
N CYS A 548 -10.66 2.41 -8.48
CA CYS A 548 -11.86 1.66 -8.74
C CYS A 548 -13.09 2.52 -8.48
N ASP A 549 -13.44 3.34 -9.47
CA ASP A 549 -14.82 3.74 -9.64
C ASP A 549 -15.58 2.52 -10.19
N SER A 550 -16.02 1.63 -9.31
CA SER A 550 -17.07 0.70 -9.65
C SER A 550 -18.29 1.54 -10.04
N VAL A 551 -18.60 1.55 -11.30
CA VAL A 551 -19.86 2.02 -11.90
C VAL A 551 -20.75 2.85 -10.95
N GLY A 552 -20.46 4.14 -10.82
CA GLY A 552 -21.47 5.15 -10.50
C GLY A 552 -22.04 5.25 -9.10
N ILE A 553 -21.69 4.39 -8.14
CA ILE A 553 -22.22 4.47 -6.77
C ILE A 553 -21.06 4.31 -5.81
N THR A 554 -20.53 5.44 -5.34
CA THR A 554 -19.64 5.43 -4.17
C THR A 554 -20.44 4.86 -3.01
N PRO A 555 -20.03 3.74 -2.39
CA PRO A 555 -20.73 3.19 -1.25
C PRO A 555 -20.77 4.24 -0.15
N ARG A 556 -21.94 4.48 0.41
CA ARG A 556 -22.09 5.45 1.50
C ARG A 556 -22.16 4.74 2.82
N LEU A 557 -21.35 5.20 3.74
CA LEU A 557 -21.45 4.83 5.15
C LEU A 557 -22.71 5.52 5.70
N LYS A 558 -23.57 4.73 6.36
CA LYS A 558 -24.74 5.25 7.05
C LYS A 558 -24.53 5.13 8.55
N ILE A 559 -24.35 6.26 9.22
CA ILE A 559 -24.22 6.31 10.66
C ILE A 559 -25.58 6.03 11.29
N LYS A 560 -25.65 5.01 12.15
CA LYS A 560 -26.85 4.65 12.91
C LYS A 560 -26.91 5.40 14.23
N LYS A 561 -25.79 5.47 14.92
CA LYS A 561 -25.66 6.09 16.23
C LYS A 561 -24.27 6.63 16.46
N ALA A 562 -24.15 7.72 17.17
CA ALA A 562 -22.88 8.28 17.59
C ALA A 562 -23.00 8.81 19.03
N LEU A 563 -22.08 8.40 19.89
CA LEU A 563 -22.01 8.82 21.30
C LEU A 563 -20.67 9.49 21.58
N ASN A 564 -20.67 10.70 22.14
CA ASN A 564 -19.50 11.37 22.67
C ASN A 564 -19.53 11.30 24.21
N ASN A 565 -18.62 10.53 24.82
CA ASN A 565 -18.64 10.27 26.27
C ASN A 565 -20.05 9.89 26.78
N ASP A 566 -20.68 8.92 26.08
CA ASP A 566 -22.03 8.40 26.33
C ASP A 566 -23.20 9.38 26.10
N ILE A 567 -22.93 10.58 25.60
CA ILE A 567 -23.95 11.55 25.17
C ILE A 567 -24.19 11.40 23.67
N GLU A 568 -25.45 11.28 23.26
CA GLU A 568 -25.82 11.09 21.87
C GLU A 568 -25.55 12.34 21.03
N CYS A 569 -24.78 12.20 19.95
CA CYS A 569 -24.49 13.23 18.99
C CYS A 569 -25.56 13.28 17.90
N LYS A 570 -25.86 14.47 17.41
CA LYS A 570 -26.77 14.65 16.28
C LYS A 570 -26.11 14.20 14.97
N ILE A 571 -26.79 13.36 14.21
CA ILE A 571 -26.40 12.98 12.86
C ILE A 571 -27.10 13.95 11.90
N ILE A 572 -26.31 14.72 11.13
CA ILE A 572 -26.83 15.75 10.20
C ILE A 572 -27.16 15.15 8.84
N HIS A 573 -26.25 14.28 8.36
CA HIS A 573 -26.38 13.52 7.11
C HIS A 573 -25.99 12.09 7.42
N ASP A 574 -26.26 11.17 6.51
CA ASP A 574 -25.95 9.74 6.72
C ASP A 574 -24.49 9.49 7.12
N ASP A 575 -23.58 10.38 6.76
CA ASP A 575 -22.13 10.26 6.96
C ASP A 575 -21.51 11.36 7.87
N THR A 576 -22.30 12.20 8.52
CA THR A 576 -21.79 13.38 9.25
C THR A 576 -22.38 13.47 10.65
N ILE A 577 -21.51 13.60 11.65
CA ILE A 577 -21.82 13.74 13.08
C ILE A 577 -21.58 15.18 13.49
N ASP A 578 -22.53 15.80 14.19
CA ASP A 578 -22.41 17.09 14.84
C ASP A 578 -21.94 16.89 16.29
N ILE A 579 -20.70 17.24 16.57
CA ILE A 579 -20.10 17.14 17.90
C ILE A 579 -20.42 18.40 18.73
N GLY A 580 -20.80 19.50 18.06
CA GLY A 580 -21.12 20.75 18.68
C GLY A 580 -19.91 21.64 19.00
N LYS A 581 -20.10 22.57 19.93
CA LYS A 581 -19.05 23.51 20.38
C LYS A 581 -18.00 22.75 21.19
N VAL A 582 -16.73 22.95 20.85
CA VAL A 582 -15.59 22.30 21.52
C VAL A 582 -14.51 23.31 21.80
N ASP A 583 -14.01 23.34 23.03
CA ASP A 583 -12.90 24.19 23.44
C ASP A 583 -11.54 23.53 23.13
N LYS A 584 -10.50 24.37 23.08
CA LYS A 584 -9.11 23.89 22.88
C LYS A 584 -8.72 22.91 24.00
N ASN A 585 -7.96 21.85 23.62
CA ASN A 585 -7.50 20.78 24.50
C ASN A 585 -8.62 19.87 25.06
N THR A 586 -9.82 19.94 24.50
CA THR A 586 -10.90 19.01 24.87
C THR A 586 -10.62 17.63 24.30
N LEU A 587 -10.67 16.61 25.17
CA LEU A 587 -10.57 15.22 24.77
C LEU A 587 -11.96 14.69 24.40
N ILE A 588 -12.10 14.19 23.19
CA ILE A 588 -13.34 13.64 22.65
C ILE A 588 -13.16 12.14 22.46
N ASN A 589 -14.15 11.37 22.95
CA ASN A 589 -14.22 9.92 22.78
C ASN A 589 -15.55 9.59 22.10
N LEU A 590 -15.52 9.25 20.82
CA LEU A 590 -16.70 8.89 20.04
C LEU A 590 -16.82 7.38 19.89
N ASN A 591 -18.00 6.87 20.19
CA ASN A 591 -18.43 5.52 19.82
C ASN A 591 -19.47 5.65 18.70
N ILE A 592 -19.21 5.06 17.55
CA ILE A 592 -20.01 5.21 16.34
C ILE A 592 -20.48 3.83 15.89
N GLU A 593 -21.78 3.65 15.71
CA GLU A 593 -22.38 2.51 15.03
C GLU A 593 -22.80 2.94 13.63
N TYR A 594 -22.44 2.15 12.62
CA TYR A 594 -22.74 2.48 11.23
C TYR A 594 -23.25 1.26 10.46
N ASP A 595 -23.81 1.49 9.29
CA ASP A 595 -24.20 0.47 8.32
C ASP A 595 -23.47 0.71 7.01
N THR A 596 -23.14 -0.35 6.31
CA THR A 596 -22.50 -0.28 5.00
C THR A 596 -23.01 -1.43 4.13
N ASN A 597 -23.33 -1.12 2.88
CA ASN A 597 -23.74 -2.11 1.90
C ASN A 597 -22.56 -2.81 1.22
N ILE A 598 -21.32 -2.53 1.66
CA ILE A 598 -20.11 -3.10 1.08
C ILE A 598 -19.79 -4.42 1.76
N LYS A 599 -19.60 -5.43 0.94
CA LYS A 599 -18.96 -6.68 1.34
C LYS A 599 -17.51 -6.60 0.90
N GLY A 600 -16.59 -6.41 1.82
CA GLY A 600 -15.15 -6.34 1.53
C GLY A 600 -14.38 -5.49 2.53
N ASP A 601 -13.07 -5.41 2.36
CA ASP A 601 -12.20 -4.57 3.17
C ASP A 601 -12.32 -3.11 2.72
N TYR A 602 -12.68 -2.23 3.64
CA TYR A 602 -12.77 -0.80 3.43
C TYR A 602 -12.08 -0.05 4.55
N ILE A 603 -11.60 1.15 4.21
CA ILE A 603 -11.00 2.10 5.15
C ILE A 603 -12.01 3.23 5.38
N ILE A 604 -12.20 3.60 6.66
CA ILE A 604 -12.98 4.79 6.99
C ILE A 604 -12.01 5.98 7.07
N ASP A 605 -12.20 6.96 6.20
CA ASP A 605 -11.51 8.25 6.27
C ASP A 605 -12.32 9.25 7.09
N TYR A 606 -11.61 10.14 7.79
CA TYR A 606 -12.16 11.10 8.73
C TYR A 606 -11.84 12.52 8.30
N GLU A 607 -12.86 13.34 8.10
CA GLU A 607 -12.73 14.76 7.82
C GLU A 607 -13.39 15.58 8.95
N PHE A 608 -12.62 16.43 9.59
CA PHE A 608 -13.11 17.35 10.60
C PHE A 608 -13.36 18.73 10.00
N LEU A 609 -14.53 19.31 10.27
CA LEU A 609 -14.95 20.61 9.78
C LEU A 609 -15.43 21.46 10.93
N ASN A 610 -15.07 22.77 10.93
CA ASN A 610 -15.66 23.75 11.82
C ASN A 610 -16.70 24.57 11.03
N SER A 611 -17.98 24.40 11.37
CA SER A 611 -19.05 25.23 10.80
C SER A 611 -19.28 26.46 11.70
N ALA A 612 -19.39 27.65 11.10
CA ALA A 612 -19.85 28.81 11.85
C ALA A 612 -21.26 28.55 12.37
N SER A 613 -21.52 28.78 13.65
CA SER A 613 -22.87 28.73 14.21
C SER A 613 -23.73 29.77 13.49
N LYS A 614 -24.80 29.31 12.82
CA LYS A 614 -25.89 30.23 12.45
C LYS A 614 -26.58 30.60 13.76
N ASP A 615 -26.14 31.65 14.41
CA ASP A 615 -26.96 32.29 15.42
C ASP A 615 -28.28 32.72 14.76
N LYS A 616 -29.36 32.06 15.18
CA LYS A 616 -30.71 32.49 14.85
C LYS A 616 -30.89 33.91 15.38
N LYS A 617 -31.07 34.87 14.48
CA LYS A 617 -31.86 36.05 14.77
C LYS A 617 -33.33 35.74 14.56
#